data_9de3e8582fb8fb87b8ef099559b7f054
#
_entry.id   9de3e8582fb8fb87b8ef099559b7f054
#
_cell.length_a   1.000
_cell.length_b   1.000
_cell.length_c   1.000
_cell.angle_alpha   90.00
_cell.angle_beta   90.00
_cell.angle_gamma   90.00
#
_symmetry.space_group_name_H-M   'P 1'
#
loop_
_entity.id
_entity.type
_entity.pdbx_description
1 polymer ?
#
loop_
_entity_poly.entity_id
_entity_poly.type
_entity_poly.pdbx_seq_one_letter_code
_entity_poly.pdbx_strand_id
1 'polypeptide(L)'
;DLYQSLSQTELSEKVGLPLPFWGSFIPQGAWLAPRQLVQHAFAFLEKQGVQIKTSQKVTALSQTENGWQITTAENKTFNHEVVVLANGHKLTDFEQTQKLPLYPVRGQVSQIPTSENLLKLKTVLCYDGYLTPVDQAKTSHCIGASHVRDNATREFSLTEQQENQQKIQQNIPEDWTKDVDTSGN
;
A
#
# COMPACT_ATOMS: atom_id res chain seq x y z
N ASP A 1 -25.81 1.65 6.42
CA ASP A 1 -25.18 0.38 6.83
C ASP A 1 -23.72 0.35 6.44
N LEU A 2 -22.86 -0.17 7.31
CA LEU A 2 -21.40 -0.25 7.06
C LEU A 2 -21.09 -1.30 5.97
N TYR A 3 -21.90 -2.34 5.88
CA TYR A 3 -21.75 -3.39 4.89
C TYR A 3 -23.11 -3.95 4.46
N GLN A 4 -23.13 -4.62 3.31
CA GLN A 4 -24.28 -5.32 2.74
C GLN A 4 -23.88 -6.77 2.49
N SER A 5 -24.63 -7.72 3.05
CA SER A 5 -24.48 -9.14 2.68
C SER A 5 -25.12 -9.38 1.34
N LEU A 6 -24.39 -9.94 0.39
CA LEU A 6 -24.82 -10.19 -0.97
C LEU A 6 -24.78 -11.68 -1.27
N SER A 7 -25.81 -12.15 -1.94
CA SER A 7 -25.83 -13.48 -2.56
C SER A 7 -24.76 -13.60 -3.66
N GLN A 8 -24.48 -14.81 -4.10
CA GLN A 8 -23.53 -15.07 -5.18
C GLN A 8 -23.85 -14.25 -6.45
N THR A 9 -25.11 -14.17 -6.84
CA THR A 9 -25.55 -13.44 -8.05
C THR A 9 -25.32 -11.94 -7.87
N GLU A 10 -25.81 -11.36 -6.78
CA GLU A 10 -25.67 -9.94 -6.49
C GLU A 10 -24.20 -9.53 -6.36
N LEU A 11 -23.38 -10.38 -5.72
CA LEU A 11 -21.95 -10.13 -5.60
C LEU A 11 -21.25 -10.13 -6.97
N SER A 12 -21.56 -11.13 -7.82
CA SER A 12 -21.01 -11.24 -9.17
C SER A 12 -21.35 -10.02 -10.03
N GLU A 13 -22.60 -9.55 -9.98
CA GLU A 13 -23.03 -8.34 -10.69
C GLU A 13 -22.32 -7.08 -10.17
N LYS A 14 -22.18 -6.96 -8.84
CA LYS A 14 -21.51 -5.83 -8.19
C LYS A 14 -20.04 -5.77 -8.54
N VAL A 15 -19.37 -6.89 -8.51
CA VAL A 15 -17.92 -7.04 -8.78
C VAL A 15 -17.63 -6.98 -10.27
N GLY A 16 -18.55 -7.47 -11.12
CA GLY A 16 -18.35 -7.60 -12.56
C GLY A 16 -17.65 -8.89 -12.98
N LEU A 17 -17.40 -9.80 -12.03
CA LEU A 17 -16.82 -11.13 -12.22
C LEU A 17 -17.78 -12.21 -11.73
N PRO A 18 -17.94 -13.35 -12.43
CA PRO A 18 -18.67 -14.48 -11.89
C PRO A 18 -17.90 -15.09 -10.71
N LEU A 19 -18.47 -14.99 -9.52
CA LEU A 19 -17.88 -15.53 -8.30
C LEU A 19 -18.70 -16.72 -7.81
N PRO A 20 -18.09 -17.81 -7.33
CA PRO A 20 -18.79 -19.01 -6.89
C PRO A 20 -19.28 -18.93 -5.43
N PHE A 21 -19.20 -17.77 -4.79
CA PHE A 21 -19.52 -17.58 -3.38
C PHE A 21 -20.33 -16.30 -3.14
N TRP A 22 -20.97 -16.23 -2.00
CA TRP A 22 -21.56 -15.02 -1.43
C TRP A 22 -20.50 -14.18 -0.73
N GLY A 23 -20.81 -12.92 -0.39
CA GLY A 23 -19.86 -12.06 0.28
C GLY A 23 -20.47 -10.82 0.89
N SER A 24 -19.61 -9.98 1.45
CA SER A 24 -19.98 -8.69 2.01
C SER A 24 -19.46 -7.56 1.13
N PHE A 25 -20.33 -6.63 0.78
CA PHE A 25 -19.97 -5.42 0.07
C PHE A 25 -19.91 -4.25 1.04
N ILE A 26 -18.81 -3.49 0.99
CA ILE A 26 -18.59 -2.30 1.80
C ILE A 26 -18.69 -1.08 0.87
N PRO A 27 -19.84 -0.35 0.86
CA PRO A 27 -20.07 0.74 -0.09
C PRO A 27 -19.05 1.88 -0.03
N GLN A 28 -18.47 2.12 1.15
CA GLN A 28 -17.48 3.16 1.39
C GLN A 28 -16.04 2.64 1.29
N GLY A 29 -15.86 1.36 0.98
CA GLY A 29 -14.55 0.76 0.73
C GLY A 29 -13.94 1.33 -0.55
N ALA A 30 -12.63 1.54 -0.54
CA ALA A 30 -11.91 2.06 -1.68
C ALA A 30 -10.47 1.52 -1.70
N TRP A 31 -9.83 1.64 -2.84
CA TRP A 31 -8.39 1.45 -2.99
C TRP A 31 -7.76 2.73 -3.51
N LEU A 32 -6.49 2.90 -3.28
CA LEU A 32 -5.74 4.05 -3.77
C LEU A 32 -4.32 3.65 -4.14
N ALA A 33 -3.69 4.42 -5.00
CA ALA A 33 -2.27 4.30 -5.33
C ALA A 33 -1.44 5.18 -4.38
N PRO A 34 -0.74 4.63 -3.37
CA PRO A 34 -0.10 5.43 -2.32
C PRO A 34 0.92 6.42 -2.86
N ARG A 35 1.69 6.01 -3.88
CA ARG A 35 2.68 6.89 -4.53
C ARG A 35 2.04 8.13 -5.14
N GLN A 36 0.94 7.94 -5.88
CA GLN A 36 0.22 9.06 -6.52
C GLN A 36 -0.41 9.98 -5.48
N LEU A 37 -1.01 9.41 -4.43
CA LEU A 37 -1.56 10.19 -3.32
C LEU A 37 -0.49 11.10 -2.70
N VAL A 38 0.69 10.55 -2.37
CA VAL A 38 1.78 11.33 -1.76
C VAL A 38 2.30 12.39 -2.73
N GLN A 39 2.45 12.09 -4.02
CA GLN A 39 2.87 13.07 -5.02
C GLN A 39 1.89 14.25 -5.14
N HIS A 40 0.58 13.95 -5.20
CA HIS A 40 -0.44 15.00 -5.25
C HIS A 40 -0.52 15.81 -3.95
N ALA A 41 -0.39 15.16 -2.79
CA ALA A 41 -0.36 15.84 -1.50
C ALA A 41 0.84 16.79 -1.41
N PHE A 42 2.02 16.38 -1.84
CA PHE A 42 3.19 17.25 -1.88
C PHE A 42 3.00 18.44 -2.80
N ALA A 43 2.55 18.22 -4.03
CA ALA A 43 2.27 19.30 -4.97
C ALA A 43 1.22 20.29 -4.45
N PHE A 44 0.23 19.81 -3.70
CA PHE A 44 -0.77 20.67 -3.04
C PHE A 44 -0.12 21.48 -1.91
N LEU A 45 0.65 20.83 -1.03
CA LEU A 45 1.28 21.50 0.12
C LEU A 45 2.30 22.55 -0.31
N GLU A 46 3.09 22.30 -1.35
CA GLU A 46 4.02 23.31 -1.91
C GLU A 46 3.28 24.58 -2.37
N LYS A 47 2.11 24.43 -2.99
CA LYS A 47 1.26 25.57 -3.37
C LYS A 47 0.73 26.35 -2.16
N GLN A 48 0.66 25.73 -0.99
CA GLN A 48 0.29 26.36 0.28
C GLN A 48 1.51 26.96 1.02
N GLY A 49 2.68 26.98 0.41
CA GLY A 49 3.91 27.53 0.98
C GLY A 49 4.71 26.57 1.87
N VAL A 50 4.32 25.30 1.93
CA VAL A 50 5.09 24.29 2.67
C VAL A 50 6.40 23.99 1.91
N GLN A 51 7.52 24.06 2.62
CA GLN A 51 8.81 23.69 2.05
C GLN A 51 9.05 22.20 2.18
N ILE A 52 9.21 21.50 1.06
CA ILE A 52 9.52 20.07 1.02
C ILE A 52 11.02 19.90 0.75
N LYS A 53 11.73 19.26 1.67
CA LYS A 53 13.16 18.96 1.55
C LYS A 53 13.37 17.45 1.44
N THR A 54 13.63 16.99 0.25
CA THR A 54 13.95 15.56 -0.03
C THR A 54 15.46 15.31 0.13
N SER A 55 15.84 14.03 0.14
CA SER A 55 17.25 13.60 0.25
C SER A 55 17.96 14.12 1.50
N GLN A 56 17.21 14.44 2.55
CA GLN A 56 17.73 14.85 3.85
C GLN A 56 17.45 13.74 4.87
N LYS A 57 18.40 12.83 5.04
CA LYS A 57 18.28 11.78 6.07
C LYS A 57 18.50 12.39 7.45
N VAL A 58 17.46 12.49 8.24
CA VAL A 58 17.55 12.88 9.65
C VAL A 58 18.18 11.73 10.45
N THR A 59 19.18 12.04 11.26
CA THR A 59 19.93 11.07 12.07
C THR A 59 19.81 11.31 13.57
N ALA A 60 19.51 12.54 13.99
CA ALA A 60 19.34 12.86 15.40
C ALA A 60 18.35 13.99 15.63
N LEU A 61 17.75 13.96 16.80
CA LEU A 61 16.88 14.99 17.36
C LEU A 61 17.43 15.39 18.73
N SER A 62 17.56 16.66 18.99
CA SER A 62 18.00 17.17 20.30
C SER A 62 17.04 18.23 20.77
N GLN A 63 16.63 18.14 22.04
CA GLN A 63 15.80 19.16 22.65
C GLN A 63 16.65 20.41 22.93
N THR A 64 16.09 21.58 22.67
CA THR A 64 16.68 22.89 22.94
C THR A 64 15.76 23.71 23.85
N GLU A 65 16.19 24.86 24.32
CA GLU A 65 15.35 25.75 25.14
C GLU A 65 14.05 26.16 24.44
N ASN A 66 14.09 26.32 23.11
CA ASN A 66 12.98 26.85 22.30
C ASN A 66 12.43 25.81 21.31
N GLY A 67 12.56 24.51 21.60
CA GLY A 67 12.02 23.44 20.74
C GLY A 67 13.04 22.35 20.45
N TRP A 68 13.28 22.08 19.17
CA TRP A 68 14.05 20.93 18.71
C TRP A 68 15.08 21.33 17.65
N GLN A 69 16.24 20.72 17.75
CA GLN A 69 17.23 20.72 16.68
C GLN A 69 17.21 19.37 15.97
N ILE A 70 17.07 19.42 14.65
CA ILE A 70 17.12 18.26 13.74
C ILE A 70 18.51 18.22 13.11
N THR A 71 19.19 17.08 13.19
CA THR A 71 20.49 16.87 12.54
C THR A 71 20.37 15.86 11.41
N THR A 72 20.96 16.16 10.26
CA THR A 72 20.99 15.26 9.10
C THR A 72 22.31 14.49 9.02
N ALA A 73 22.32 13.44 8.18
CA ALA A 73 23.54 12.65 7.91
C ALA A 73 24.72 13.49 7.33
N GLU A 74 24.41 14.64 6.73
CA GLU A 74 25.39 15.59 6.21
C GLU A 74 25.83 16.64 7.27
N ASN A 75 25.46 16.43 8.53
CA ASN A 75 25.69 17.35 9.64
C ASN A 75 25.06 18.74 9.49
N LYS A 76 24.03 18.86 8.63
CA LYS A 76 23.20 20.08 8.59
C LYS A 76 22.23 20.06 9.75
N THR A 77 21.99 21.22 10.35
CA THR A 77 21.04 21.37 11.46
C THR A 77 19.90 22.30 11.09
N PHE A 78 18.71 22.00 11.61
CA PHE A 78 17.50 22.81 11.49
C PHE A 78 16.84 22.92 12.87
N ASN A 79 16.37 24.12 13.22
CA ASN A 79 15.69 24.34 14.50
C ASN A 79 14.21 24.62 14.25
N HIS A 80 13.34 23.97 15.04
CA HIS A 80 11.90 24.11 14.97
C HIS A 80 11.28 24.01 16.37
N GLU A 81 10.23 24.76 16.63
CA GLU A 81 9.50 24.72 17.90
C GLU A 81 8.82 23.37 18.10
N VAL A 82 8.29 22.80 17.03
CA VAL A 82 7.57 21.51 17.03
C VAL A 82 8.09 20.61 15.92
N VAL A 83 8.26 19.34 16.23
CA VAL A 83 8.64 18.29 15.27
C VAL A 83 7.62 17.17 15.30
N VAL A 84 7.10 16.79 14.14
CA VAL A 84 6.22 15.63 13.97
C VAL A 84 7.00 14.51 13.29
N LEU A 85 7.10 13.36 13.95
CA LEU A 85 7.76 12.17 13.42
C LEU A 85 6.71 11.28 12.73
N ALA A 86 6.80 11.10 11.43
CA ALA A 86 5.87 10.31 10.62
C ALA A 86 6.61 9.31 9.70
N ASN A 87 7.74 8.78 10.14
CA ASN A 87 8.65 7.95 9.35
C ASN A 87 8.45 6.43 9.54
N GLY A 88 7.22 6.00 9.94
CA GLY A 88 6.83 4.59 10.03
C GLY A 88 7.69 3.79 11.01
N HIS A 89 8.09 2.58 10.65
CA HIS A 89 8.89 1.70 11.52
C HIS A 89 10.27 2.30 11.89
N LYS A 90 10.75 3.28 11.12
CA LYS A 90 12.00 4.01 11.41
C LYS A 90 11.88 5.01 12.57
N LEU A 91 10.70 5.15 13.17
CA LEU A 91 10.54 5.89 14.43
C LEU A 91 11.48 5.38 15.52
N THR A 92 11.74 4.08 15.58
CA THR A 92 12.64 3.49 16.58
C THR A 92 14.13 3.79 16.37
N ASP A 93 14.48 4.44 15.26
CA ASP A 93 15.87 4.87 15.01
C ASP A 93 16.28 6.09 15.88
N PHE A 94 15.33 6.81 16.50
CA PHE A 94 15.60 7.96 17.34
C PHE A 94 15.57 7.60 18.83
N GLU A 95 16.50 8.16 19.61
CA GLU A 95 16.61 7.96 21.06
C GLU A 95 15.28 8.21 21.77
N GLN A 96 14.55 9.26 21.38
CA GLN A 96 13.29 9.68 21.99
C GLN A 96 12.17 8.67 21.77
N THR A 97 12.24 7.85 20.74
CA THR A 97 11.17 6.94 20.31
C THR A 97 11.59 5.47 20.20
N GLN A 98 12.86 5.15 20.52
CA GLN A 98 13.39 3.78 20.40
C GLN A 98 12.66 2.73 21.26
N LYS A 99 11.97 3.17 22.32
CA LYS A 99 11.20 2.26 23.22
C LYS A 99 9.75 2.04 22.78
N LEU A 100 9.31 2.65 21.68
CA LEU A 100 7.97 2.40 21.15
C LEU A 100 7.86 0.95 20.68
N PRO A 101 6.75 0.26 20.96
CA PRO A 101 6.55 -1.14 20.58
C PRO A 101 6.19 -1.27 19.09
N LEU A 102 7.12 -0.85 18.23
CA LEU A 102 6.98 -0.88 16.77
C LEU A 102 7.91 -1.93 16.19
N TYR A 103 7.41 -2.61 15.18
CA TYR A 103 8.19 -3.56 14.38
C TYR A 103 7.86 -3.38 12.89
N PRO A 104 8.82 -3.63 12.01
CA PRO A 104 8.57 -3.58 10.58
C PRO A 104 7.72 -4.77 10.14
N VAL A 105 6.84 -4.53 9.19
CA VAL A 105 6.12 -5.58 8.48
C VAL A 105 6.36 -5.39 6.99
N ARG A 106 6.98 -6.39 6.39
CA ARG A 106 7.16 -6.43 4.95
C ARG A 106 5.87 -6.89 4.28
N GLY A 107 5.48 -6.22 3.21
CA GLY A 107 4.42 -6.63 2.31
C GLY A 107 4.85 -6.44 0.86
N GLN A 108 4.90 -7.53 0.08
CA GLN A 108 5.12 -7.47 -1.36
C GLN A 108 3.81 -7.62 -2.08
N VAL A 109 3.59 -6.75 -3.05
CA VAL A 109 2.46 -6.81 -3.99
C VAL A 109 2.98 -7.20 -5.37
N SER A 110 2.11 -7.76 -6.20
CA SER A 110 2.41 -8.11 -7.58
C SER A 110 1.55 -7.28 -8.52
N GLN A 111 2.16 -6.72 -9.56
CA GLN A 111 1.44 -6.11 -10.66
C GLN A 111 1.17 -7.19 -11.71
N ILE A 112 -0.06 -7.32 -12.14
CA ILE A 112 -0.45 -8.27 -13.19
C ILE A 112 -1.02 -7.51 -14.39
N PRO A 113 -0.70 -7.92 -15.62
CA PRO A 113 -1.29 -7.31 -16.80
C PRO A 113 -2.81 -7.51 -16.82
N THR A 114 -3.52 -6.57 -17.42
CA THR A 114 -4.96 -6.72 -17.59
C THR A 114 -5.29 -7.68 -18.73
N SER A 115 -6.50 -8.24 -18.70
CA SER A 115 -7.09 -9.04 -19.77
C SER A 115 -8.50 -8.53 -20.07
N GLU A 116 -9.11 -8.98 -21.18
CA GLU A 116 -10.50 -8.62 -21.52
C GLU A 116 -11.49 -8.97 -20.39
N ASN A 117 -11.20 -10.01 -19.65
CA ASN A 117 -12.02 -10.42 -18.52
C ASN A 117 -11.77 -9.52 -17.30
N LEU A 118 -10.52 -9.33 -16.91
CA LEU A 118 -10.15 -8.53 -15.74
C LEU A 118 -10.54 -7.05 -15.88
N LEU A 119 -10.63 -6.52 -17.10
CA LEU A 119 -11.16 -5.16 -17.35
C LEU A 119 -12.60 -4.97 -16.85
N LYS A 120 -13.38 -6.04 -16.69
CA LYS A 120 -14.75 -5.98 -16.19
C LYS A 120 -14.84 -5.80 -14.67
N LEU A 121 -13.74 -5.95 -13.95
CA LEU A 121 -13.68 -5.77 -12.49
C LEU A 121 -14.01 -4.33 -12.11
N LYS A 122 -15.10 -4.14 -11.37
CA LYS A 122 -15.67 -2.82 -11.02
C LYS A 122 -15.24 -2.31 -9.64
N THR A 123 -14.84 -3.21 -8.74
CA THR A 123 -14.50 -2.86 -7.35
C THR A 123 -13.33 -3.70 -6.87
N VAL A 124 -12.68 -3.25 -5.80
CA VAL A 124 -11.64 -4.07 -5.17
C VAL A 124 -12.26 -5.33 -4.58
N LEU A 125 -11.67 -6.47 -4.88
CA LEU A 125 -12.05 -7.75 -4.33
C LEU A 125 -11.04 -8.14 -3.25
N CYS A 126 -11.54 -8.43 -2.04
CA CYS A 126 -10.74 -8.85 -0.91
C CYS A 126 -11.07 -10.30 -0.54
N TYR A 127 -10.05 -11.09 -0.30
CA TYR A 127 -10.08 -12.48 0.15
C TYR A 127 -8.98 -12.66 1.22
N ASP A 128 -8.19 -13.69 1.26
CA ASP A 128 -6.93 -13.77 2.02
C ASP A 128 -5.78 -12.96 1.36
N GLY A 129 -6.12 -12.16 0.40
CA GLY A 129 -5.38 -11.17 -0.34
C GLY A 129 -6.33 -10.12 -0.90
N TYR A 130 -5.96 -9.51 -2.04
CA TYR A 130 -6.84 -8.61 -2.77
C TYR A 130 -6.49 -8.55 -4.27
N LEU A 131 -7.48 -8.12 -5.06
CA LEU A 131 -7.35 -7.78 -6.47
C LEU A 131 -7.97 -6.38 -6.70
N THR A 132 -7.19 -5.43 -7.21
CA THR A 132 -7.71 -4.10 -7.52
C THR A 132 -8.33 -4.04 -8.91
N PRO A 133 -9.29 -3.14 -9.17
CA PRO A 133 -9.62 -2.75 -10.53
C PRO A 133 -8.38 -2.30 -11.30
N VAL A 134 -8.50 -2.27 -12.63
CA VAL A 134 -7.42 -1.80 -13.50
C VAL A 134 -6.99 -0.37 -13.16
N ASP A 135 -5.71 -0.08 -13.30
CA ASP A 135 -5.13 1.24 -13.08
C ASP A 135 -5.66 2.30 -14.07
N GLN A 136 -5.31 3.56 -13.87
CA GLN A 136 -5.74 4.66 -14.76
C GLN A 136 -5.24 4.50 -16.19
N ALA A 137 -4.09 3.87 -16.38
CA ALA A 137 -3.53 3.58 -17.70
C ALA A 137 -4.23 2.41 -18.40
N LYS A 138 -5.11 1.68 -17.69
CA LYS A 138 -5.81 0.47 -18.13
C LYS A 138 -4.85 -0.64 -18.57
N THR A 139 -3.75 -0.78 -17.88
CA THR A 139 -2.68 -1.73 -18.23
C THR A 139 -2.51 -2.83 -17.20
N SER A 140 -2.75 -2.55 -15.92
CA SER A 140 -2.42 -3.48 -14.85
C SER A 140 -3.39 -3.44 -13.67
N HIS A 141 -3.42 -4.53 -12.94
CA HIS A 141 -4.06 -4.70 -11.65
C HIS A 141 -3.01 -4.95 -10.59
N CYS A 142 -3.34 -4.71 -9.33
CA CYS A 142 -2.49 -5.06 -8.20
C CYS A 142 -3.10 -6.22 -7.42
N ILE A 143 -2.31 -7.25 -7.17
CA ILE A 143 -2.66 -8.36 -6.29
C ILE A 143 -1.70 -8.41 -5.11
N GLY A 144 -2.14 -8.91 -3.98
CA GLY A 144 -1.30 -9.03 -2.78
C GLY A 144 -2.11 -9.28 -1.52
N ALA A 145 -1.44 -9.18 -0.42
CA ALA A 145 -0.02 -8.98 -0.24
C ALA A 145 0.57 -10.11 0.61
N SER A 146 1.88 -10.28 0.54
CA SER A 146 2.59 -11.01 1.57
C SER A 146 2.55 -10.23 2.89
N HIS A 147 2.83 -10.91 4.01
CA HIS A 147 2.85 -10.30 5.33
C HIS A 147 3.93 -10.95 6.19
N VAL A 148 5.13 -10.37 6.22
CA VAL A 148 6.28 -10.92 6.95
C VAL A 148 6.67 -9.96 8.07
N ARG A 149 6.42 -10.38 9.33
CA ARG A 149 6.77 -9.61 10.53
C ARG A 149 8.27 -9.56 10.74
N ASP A 150 8.72 -8.51 11.40
CA ASP A 150 10.13 -8.27 11.76
C ASP A 150 11.08 -8.26 10.55
N ASN A 151 10.55 -7.94 9.38
CA ASN A 151 11.29 -7.85 8.14
C ASN A 151 11.14 -6.45 7.53
N ALA A 152 12.25 -5.76 7.30
CA ALA A 152 12.32 -4.43 6.70
C ALA A 152 12.98 -4.44 5.31
N THR A 153 13.31 -5.61 4.74
CA THR A 153 13.95 -5.68 3.42
C THR A 153 13.01 -5.19 2.33
N ARG A 154 13.58 -4.57 1.31
CA ARG A 154 12.87 -4.10 0.10
C ARG A 154 13.22 -4.92 -1.13
N GLU A 155 14.02 -5.96 -0.96
CA GLU A 155 14.42 -6.82 -2.06
C GLU A 155 13.23 -7.64 -2.56
N PHE A 156 13.18 -7.86 -3.87
CA PHE A 156 12.15 -8.69 -4.47
C PHE A 156 12.27 -10.15 -3.99
N SER A 157 11.14 -10.76 -3.65
CA SER A 157 11.04 -12.16 -3.25
C SER A 157 10.19 -12.94 -4.24
N LEU A 158 10.81 -13.89 -4.94
CA LEU A 158 10.09 -14.78 -5.86
C LEU A 158 9.06 -15.64 -5.12
N THR A 159 9.37 -16.07 -3.90
CA THR A 159 8.45 -16.86 -3.07
C THR A 159 7.18 -16.08 -2.78
N GLU A 160 7.31 -14.83 -2.33
CA GLU A 160 6.15 -13.96 -2.05
C GLU A 160 5.34 -13.65 -3.33
N GLN A 161 6.01 -13.55 -4.47
CA GLN A 161 5.36 -13.40 -5.77
C GLN A 161 4.49 -14.61 -6.10
N GLN A 162 5.03 -15.81 -5.92
CA GLN A 162 4.31 -17.06 -6.13
C GLN A 162 3.14 -17.24 -5.16
N GLU A 163 3.32 -16.86 -3.89
CA GLU A 163 2.24 -16.86 -2.89
C GLU A 163 1.07 -15.93 -3.31
N ASN A 164 1.37 -14.73 -3.77
CA ASN A 164 0.35 -13.80 -4.27
C ASN A 164 -0.41 -14.39 -5.48
N GLN A 165 0.30 -15.05 -6.39
CA GLN A 165 -0.30 -15.73 -7.54
C GLN A 165 -1.18 -16.90 -7.11
N GLN A 166 -0.73 -17.71 -6.16
CA GLN A 166 -1.52 -18.82 -5.64
C GLN A 166 -2.81 -18.35 -4.97
N LYS A 167 -2.75 -17.29 -4.17
CA LYS A 167 -3.93 -16.73 -3.50
C LYS A 167 -5.00 -16.28 -4.50
N ILE A 168 -4.63 -15.59 -5.57
CA ILE A 168 -5.62 -15.19 -6.57
C ILE A 168 -6.20 -16.41 -7.30
N GLN A 169 -5.39 -17.39 -7.66
CA GLN A 169 -5.83 -18.61 -8.35
C GLN A 169 -6.80 -19.45 -7.51
N GLN A 170 -6.65 -19.45 -6.18
CA GLN A 170 -7.55 -20.18 -5.27
C GLN A 170 -8.90 -19.48 -5.07
N ASN A 171 -8.96 -18.17 -5.25
CA ASN A 171 -10.14 -17.37 -4.91
C ASN A 171 -10.92 -16.84 -6.14
N ILE A 172 -10.29 -16.79 -7.31
CA ILE A 172 -10.89 -16.27 -8.53
C ILE A 172 -11.02 -17.43 -9.54
N PRO A 173 -12.14 -17.54 -10.29
CA PRO A 173 -12.32 -18.60 -11.29
C PRO A 173 -11.16 -18.66 -12.29
N GLU A 174 -10.79 -19.88 -12.67
CA GLU A 174 -9.66 -20.15 -13.56
C GLU A 174 -9.73 -19.38 -14.89
N ASP A 175 -10.92 -19.26 -15.47
CA ASP A 175 -11.15 -18.50 -16.71
C ASP A 175 -10.72 -17.03 -16.62
N TRP A 176 -10.60 -16.49 -15.39
CA TRP A 176 -10.18 -15.11 -15.13
C TRP A 176 -8.70 -15.00 -14.76
N THR A 177 -8.11 -16.08 -14.31
CA THR A 177 -6.73 -16.09 -13.76
C THR A 177 -5.74 -16.87 -14.63
N LYS A 178 -6.21 -17.59 -15.66
CA LYS A 178 -5.33 -18.35 -16.57
C LYS A 178 -4.25 -17.49 -17.26
N ASP A 179 -4.57 -16.22 -17.49
CA ASP A 179 -3.67 -15.25 -18.13
C ASP A 179 -2.90 -14.40 -17.12
N VAL A 180 -3.01 -14.71 -15.81
CA VAL A 180 -2.30 -13.98 -14.76
C VAL A 180 -0.82 -14.34 -14.82
N ASP A 181 -0.03 -13.45 -15.37
CA ASP A 181 1.42 -13.55 -15.43
C ASP A 181 2.06 -12.62 -14.37
N THR A 182 2.80 -13.21 -13.45
CA THR A 182 3.56 -12.48 -12.43
C THR A 182 5.06 -12.45 -12.73
N SER A 183 5.50 -12.94 -13.88
CA SER A 183 6.92 -13.06 -14.23
C SER A 183 7.56 -11.73 -14.65
N GLY A 184 6.77 -10.70 -14.91
CA GLY A 184 7.20 -9.43 -15.52
C GLY A 184 7.59 -8.32 -14.53
N ASN A 185 7.88 -8.60 -13.26
CA ASN A 185 8.25 -7.56 -12.27
C ASN A 185 9.70 -7.66 -11.86
#